data_f1e3cd7a13a3f7ad1bdc85f6d4b1a1ae
#
_entry.id   f1e3cd7a13a3f7ad1bdc85f6d4b1a1ae
#
_cell.length_a   1.000
_cell.length_b   1.000
_cell.length_c   1.000
_cell.angle_alpha   90.00
_cell.angle_beta   90.00
_cell.angle_gamma   90.00
#
_symmetry.space_group_name_H-M   'P 1'
#
loop_
_entity.id
_entity.type
_entity.pdbx_description
1 polymer ?
#
loop_
_entity_poly.entity_id
_entity_poly.type
_entity_poly.pdbx_seq_one_letter_code
_entity_poly.pdbx_strand_id
1 'polypeptide(L)'
;MIRNDAEYKMAVRRLNEQGERLKQQAVHLRKTDLTKDEVKRVLDPVRSFHEQLKEEVQSYERLKRGEFDELQNLSGMGRLLVALRIAKGVTQRELAKRLEVSESQVSRDERNEYHGITVDRAQRVLEALGVQIATEVVSLEGARSRRPQLART
;
A
#
# COMPACT_ATOMS: atom_id res chain seq x y z
N MET A 1 -3.22 4.34 0.05
CA MET A 1 -2.87 3.12 -0.72
C MET A 1 -3.64 3.10 -2.03
N ILE A 2 -2.97 2.89 -3.13
CA ILE A 2 -3.53 2.77 -4.50
C ILE A 2 -4.17 1.39 -4.64
N ARG A 3 -5.39 1.31 -5.21
CA ARG A 3 -6.18 0.05 -5.26
C ARG A 3 -6.55 -0.41 -6.67
N ASN A 4 -6.42 0.46 -7.65
CA ASN A 4 -6.77 0.16 -9.04
C ASN A 4 -5.88 0.90 -10.03
N ASP A 5 -5.92 0.48 -11.29
CA ASP A 5 -5.08 1.04 -12.37
C ASP A 5 -5.39 2.51 -12.67
N ALA A 6 -6.62 2.97 -12.45
CA ALA A 6 -6.97 4.38 -12.64
C ALA A 6 -6.30 5.27 -11.59
N GLU A 7 -6.39 4.88 -10.31
CA GLU A 7 -5.68 5.55 -9.21
C GLU A 7 -4.17 5.52 -9.43
N TYR A 8 -3.62 4.38 -9.88
CA TYR A 8 -2.20 4.25 -10.19
C TYR A 8 -1.75 5.22 -11.29
N LYS A 9 -2.46 5.28 -12.41
CA LYS A 9 -2.13 6.21 -13.50
C LYS A 9 -2.18 7.67 -13.04
N MET A 10 -3.15 8.02 -12.22
CA MET A 10 -3.25 9.37 -11.64
C MET A 10 -2.07 9.66 -10.69
N ALA A 11 -1.72 8.70 -9.83
CA ALA A 11 -0.61 8.81 -8.89
C ALA A 11 0.74 8.98 -9.61
N VAL A 12 1.00 8.18 -10.65
CA VAL A 12 2.22 8.29 -11.47
C VAL A 12 2.31 9.65 -12.16
N ARG A 13 1.20 10.13 -12.76
CA ARG A 13 1.16 11.47 -13.36
C ARG A 13 1.50 12.55 -12.33
N ARG A 14 0.84 12.50 -11.18
CA ARG A 14 1.05 13.45 -10.09
C ARG A 14 2.49 13.40 -9.55
N LEU A 15 3.07 12.20 -9.45
CA LEU A 15 4.45 12.00 -9.02
C LEU A 15 5.43 12.70 -9.97
N ASN A 16 5.25 12.53 -11.28
CA ASN A 16 6.07 13.18 -12.29
C ASN A 16 5.95 14.72 -12.26
N GLU A 17 4.71 15.23 -12.19
CA GLU A 17 4.46 16.68 -12.10
C GLU A 17 5.08 17.29 -10.84
N GLN A 18 4.95 16.62 -9.69
CA GLN A 18 5.56 17.05 -8.44
C GLN A 18 7.10 17.02 -8.52
N GLY A 19 7.66 15.99 -9.13
CA GLY A 19 9.11 15.87 -9.34
C GLY A 19 9.68 17.04 -10.16
N GLU A 20 9.02 17.39 -11.25
CA GLU A 20 9.43 18.52 -12.08
C GLU A 20 9.30 19.87 -11.34
N ARG A 21 8.20 20.07 -10.61
CA ARG A 21 8.01 21.27 -9.77
C ARG A 21 9.09 21.39 -8.70
N LEU A 22 9.44 20.29 -8.03
CA LEU A 22 10.52 20.25 -7.03
C LEU A 22 11.87 20.66 -7.63
N LYS A 23 12.22 20.15 -8.82
CA LYS A 23 13.43 20.51 -9.51
C LYS A 23 13.46 22.00 -9.83
N GLN A 24 12.38 22.54 -10.39
CA GLN A 24 12.26 23.95 -10.73
C GLN A 24 12.35 24.85 -9.50
N GLN A 25 11.64 24.49 -8.41
CA GLN A 25 11.72 25.20 -7.14
C GLN A 25 13.14 25.20 -6.56
N ALA A 26 13.81 24.04 -6.58
CA ALA A 26 15.16 23.92 -6.07
C ALA A 26 16.15 24.80 -6.88
N VAL A 27 15.98 24.86 -8.20
CA VAL A 27 16.80 25.74 -9.07
C VAL A 27 16.51 27.22 -8.79
N HIS A 28 15.23 27.57 -8.61
CA HIS A 28 14.83 28.96 -8.31
C HIS A 28 15.38 29.41 -6.96
N LEU A 29 15.21 28.62 -5.91
CA LEU A 29 15.66 28.96 -4.56
C LEU A 29 17.20 29.06 -4.45
N ARG A 30 17.95 28.30 -5.26
CA ARG A 30 19.42 28.43 -5.32
C ARG A 30 19.91 29.75 -5.91
N LYS A 31 19.04 30.46 -6.62
CA LYS A 31 19.36 31.80 -7.22
C LYS A 31 18.94 32.94 -6.30
N THR A 32 18.37 32.67 -5.16
CA THR A 32 18.01 33.65 -4.15
C THR A 32 19.10 33.74 -3.08
N ASP A 33 19.09 34.79 -2.27
CA ASP A 33 20.05 35.01 -1.19
C ASP A 33 19.81 34.12 0.05
N LEU A 34 19.01 33.04 -0.10
CA LEU A 34 18.74 32.09 0.96
C LEU A 34 19.94 31.18 1.24
N THR A 35 20.19 30.93 2.50
CA THR A 35 21.18 29.96 2.95
C THR A 35 20.74 28.54 2.56
N LYS A 36 21.69 27.59 2.53
CA LYS A 36 21.39 26.18 2.23
C LYS A 36 20.37 25.58 3.19
N ASP A 37 20.41 25.99 4.46
CA ASP A 37 19.49 25.49 5.49
C ASP A 37 18.08 26.06 5.32
N GLU A 38 17.95 27.30 4.90
CA GLU A 38 16.65 27.91 4.58
C GLU A 38 16.04 27.24 3.34
N VAL A 39 16.81 27.05 2.28
CA VAL A 39 16.38 26.33 1.08
C VAL A 39 15.91 24.91 1.45
N LYS A 40 16.65 24.21 2.32
CA LYS A 40 16.29 22.89 2.79
C LYS A 40 14.95 22.90 3.53
N ARG A 41 14.76 23.81 4.51
CA ARG A 41 13.51 23.94 5.27
C ARG A 41 12.29 24.19 4.37
N VAL A 42 12.46 24.97 3.30
CA VAL A 42 11.37 25.23 2.36
C VAL A 42 11.03 23.99 1.51
N LEU A 43 12.05 23.21 1.12
CA LEU A 43 11.86 22.06 0.24
C LEU A 43 11.49 20.77 0.96
N ASP A 44 11.89 20.59 2.24
CA ASP A 44 11.70 19.34 2.97
C ASP A 44 10.24 18.89 3.05
N PRO A 45 9.23 19.75 3.33
CA PRO A 45 7.84 19.32 3.33
C PRO A 45 7.38 18.80 1.97
N VAL A 46 7.75 19.50 0.89
CA VAL A 46 7.34 19.12 -0.46
C VAL A 46 8.03 17.81 -0.91
N ARG A 47 9.30 17.62 -0.52
CA ARG A 47 10.03 16.38 -0.73
C ARG A 47 9.38 15.21 0.04
N SER A 48 8.99 15.43 1.27
CA SER A 48 8.33 14.42 2.10
C SER A 48 7.05 13.90 1.43
N PHE A 49 6.19 14.80 0.93
CA PHE A 49 4.99 14.41 0.18
C PHE A 49 5.31 13.69 -1.12
N HIS A 50 6.36 14.08 -1.82
CA HIS A 50 6.79 13.42 -3.05
C HIS A 50 7.29 11.99 -2.77
N GLU A 51 8.12 11.79 -1.75
CA GLU A 51 8.60 10.46 -1.36
C GLU A 51 7.45 9.57 -0.87
N GLN A 52 6.50 10.10 -0.10
CA GLN A 52 5.32 9.34 0.32
C GLN A 52 4.50 8.86 -0.88
N LEU A 53 4.25 9.72 -1.86
CA LEU A 53 3.53 9.33 -3.09
C LEU A 53 4.30 8.30 -3.90
N LYS A 54 5.63 8.43 -3.96
CA LYS A 54 6.52 7.47 -4.61
C LYS A 54 6.46 6.09 -3.94
N GLU A 55 6.48 6.04 -2.61
CA GLU A 55 6.32 4.80 -1.85
C GLU A 55 4.96 4.13 -2.12
N GLU A 56 3.87 4.90 -2.23
CA GLU A 56 2.56 4.34 -2.59
C GLU A 56 2.54 3.74 -4.00
N VAL A 57 3.16 4.42 -4.97
CA VAL A 57 3.30 3.91 -6.36
C VAL A 57 4.11 2.61 -6.37
N GLN A 58 5.28 2.60 -5.72
CA GLN A 58 6.14 1.43 -5.63
C GLN A 58 5.46 0.26 -4.90
N SER A 59 4.70 0.55 -3.85
CA SER A 59 3.93 -0.46 -3.13
C SER A 59 2.90 -1.13 -4.04
N TYR A 60 2.14 -0.34 -4.82
CA TYR A 60 1.20 -0.89 -5.79
C TYR A 60 1.89 -1.77 -6.85
N GLU A 61 3.04 -1.34 -7.36
CA GLU A 61 3.82 -2.10 -8.34
C GLU A 61 4.32 -3.43 -7.76
N ARG A 62 4.77 -3.46 -6.49
CA ARG A 62 5.14 -4.71 -5.80
C ARG A 62 3.94 -5.66 -5.72
N LEU A 63 2.76 -5.16 -5.32
CA LEU A 63 1.55 -5.97 -5.28
C LEU A 63 1.17 -6.55 -6.66
N LYS A 64 1.33 -5.76 -7.73
CA LYS A 64 1.11 -6.23 -9.12
C LYS A 64 2.07 -7.35 -9.50
N ARG A 65 3.27 -7.39 -8.94
CA ARG A 65 4.24 -8.48 -9.13
C ARG A 65 4.00 -9.69 -8.20
N GLY A 66 3.02 -9.61 -7.30
CA GLY A 66 2.74 -10.68 -6.32
C GLY A 66 3.69 -10.71 -5.12
N GLU A 67 4.32 -9.58 -4.82
CA GLU A 67 5.19 -9.43 -3.65
C GLU A 67 4.34 -9.00 -2.45
N PHE A 68 4.16 -9.89 -1.48
CA PHE A 68 3.33 -9.67 -0.29
C PHE A 68 4.16 -9.69 0.98
N ASP A 69 3.73 -8.91 1.96
CA ASP A 69 4.29 -8.97 3.32
C ASP A 69 3.78 -10.23 4.04
N GLU A 70 4.58 -10.77 4.94
CA GLU A 70 4.18 -11.88 5.80
C GLU A 70 3.01 -11.47 6.72
N LEU A 71 2.03 -12.37 6.83
CA LEU A 71 0.94 -12.24 7.77
C LEU A 71 1.36 -12.79 9.14
N GLN A 72 1.30 -11.94 10.15
CA GLN A 72 1.42 -12.42 11.54
C GLN A 72 0.01 -12.65 12.12
N ASN A 73 -0.33 -13.90 12.36
CA ASN A 73 -1.67 -14.35 12.70
C ASN A 73 -2.69 -13.92 11.63
N LEU A 74 -3.80 -13.32 12.02
CA LEU A 74 -4.79 -12.76 11.08
C LEU A 74 -4.66 -11.22 10.92
N SER A 75 -3.64 -10.63 11.54
CA SER A 75 -3.41 -9.19 11.42
C SER A 75 -2.97 -8.85 9.99
N GLY A 76 -3.66 -7.93 9.36
CA GLY A 76 -3.39 -7.57 7.97
C GLY A 76 -4.11 -8.41 6.91
N MET A 77 -4.96 -9.38 7.32
CA MET A 77 -5.74 -10.20 6.38
C MET A 77 -6.49 -9.36 5.36
N GLY A 78 -7.14 -8.28 5.77
CA GLY A 78 -7.88 -7.43 4.85
C GLY A 78 -6.99 -6.76 3.80
N ARG A 79 -5.80 -6.30 4.19
CA ARG A 79 -4.81 -5.76 3.23
C ARG A 79 -4.31 -6.82 2.27
N LEU A 80 -4.10 -8.06 2.77
CA LEU A 80 -3.73 -9.20 1.93
C LEU A 80 -4.81 -9.48 0.88
N LEU A 81 -6.10 -9.49 1.23
CA LEU A 81 -7.19 -9.71 0.28
C LEU A 81 -7.20 -8.66 -0.83
N VAL A 82 -7.00 -7.38 -0.50
CA VAL A 82 -6.86 -6.30 -1.50
C VAL A 82 -5.63 -6.54 -2.39
N ALA A 83 -4.51 -6.88 -1.78
CA ALA A 83 -3.26 -7.17 -2.48
C ALA A 83 -3.39 -8.34 -3.46
N LEU A 84 -4.02 -9.44 -3.03
CA LEU A 84 -4.30 -10.62 -3.86
C LEU A 84 -5.20 -10.29 -5.07
N ARG A 85 -6.23 -9.47 -4.88
CA ARG A 85 -7.07 -9.01 -5.99
C ARG A 85 -6.25 -8.22 -7.01
N ILE A 86 -5.40 -7.30 -6.55
CA ILE A 86 -4.51 -6.48 -7.40
C ILE A 86 -3.54 -7.38 -8.17
N ALA A 87 -2.88 -8.31 -7.49
CA ALA A 87 -1.92 -9.24 -8.09
C ALA A 87 -2.58 -10.13 -9.16
N LYS A 88 -3.82 -10.57 -8.93
CA LYS A 88 -4.62 -11.35 -9.90
C LYS A 88 -5.15 -10.51 -11.06
N GLY A 89 -4.97 -9.19 -11.05
CA GLY A 89 -5.50 -8.29 -12.07
C GLY A 89 -7.03 -8.20 -12.09
N VAL A 90 -7.71 -8.66 -11.03
CA VAL A 90 -9.18 -8.64 -10.92
C VAL A 90 -9.65 -7.25 -10.51
N THR A 91 -10.60 -6.68 -11.26
CA THR A 91 -11.20 -5.38 -10.89
C THR A 91 -12.16 -5.52 -9.71
N GLN A 92 -12.45 -4.41 -9.01
CA GLN A 92 -13.47 -4.40 -7.94
C GLN A 92 -14.83 -4.86 -8.47
N ARG A 93 -15.17 -4.45 -9.69
CA ARG A 93 -16.41 -4.84 -10.37
C ARG A 93 -16.47 -6.34 -10.64
N GLU A 94 -15.39 -6.94 -11.11
CA GLU A 94 -15.32 -8.39 -11.33
C GLU A 94 -15.40 -9.17 -10.02
N LEU A 95 -14.70 -8.73 -8.98
CA LEU A 95 -14.79 -9.35 -7.67
C LEU A 95 -16.22 -9.25 -7.12
N ALA A 96 -16.87 -8.09 -7.23
CA ALA A 96 -18.24 -7.87 -6.81
C ALA A 96 -19.21 -8.84 -7.51
N LYS A 97 -19.03 -9.03 -8.84
CA LYS A 97 -19.83 -9.99 -9.60
C LYS A 97 -19.64 -11.42 -9.10
N ARG A 98 -18.40 -11.85 -8.81
CA ARG A 98 -18.10 -13.19 -8.31
C ARG A 98 -18.64 -13.43 -6.90
N LEU A 99 -18.69 -12.38 -6.08
CA LEU A 99 -19.23 -12.41 -4.72
C LEU A 99 -20.74 -12.19 -4.64
N GLU A 100 -21.39 -11.89 -5.78
CA GLU A 100 -22.82 -11.56 -5.89
C GLU A 100 -23.21 -10.35 -5.00
N VAL A 101 -22.33 -9.34 -4.98
CA VAL A 101 -22.55 -8.07 -4.26
C VAL A 101 -22.38 -6.88 -5.20
N SER A 102 -22.69 -5.67 -4.73
CA SER A 102 -22.46 -4.47 -5.52
C SER A 102 -20.98 -4.07 -5.55
N GLU A 103 -20.54 -3.44 -6.64
CA GLU A 103 -19.18 -2.88 -6.75
C GLU A 103 -18.90 -1.86 -5.63
N SER A 104 -19.90 -1.06 -5.26
CA SER A 104 -19.79 -0.11 -4.16
C SER A 104 -19.54 -0.78 -2.81
N GLN A 105 -20.06 -1.99 -2.61
CA GLN A 105 -19.79 -2.78 -1.41
C GLN A 105 -18.32 -3.20 -1.36
N VAL A 106 -17.79 -3.78 -2.45
CA VAL A 106 -16.37 -4.16 -2.54
C VAL A 106 -15.47 -2.94 -2.35
N SER A 107 -15.78 -1.84 -3.03
CA SER A 107 -15.01 -0.60 -2.92
C SER A 107 -14.96 -0.07 -1.48
N ARG A 108 -16.08 -0.15 -0.75
CA ARG A 108 -16.17 0.26 0.66
C ARG A 108 -15.38 -0.68 1.56
N ASP A 109 -15.55 -1.98 1.39
CA ASP A 109 -14.84 -3.00 2.16
C ASP A 109 -13.32 -2.84 2.00
N GLU A 110 -12.84 -2.67 0.76
CA GLU A 110 -11.42 -2.45 0.49
C GLU A 110 -10.90 -1.11 1.01
N ARG A 111 -11.70 -0.05 0.93
CA ARG A 111 -11.33 1.26 1.49
C ARG A 111 -11.13 1.18 3.00
N ASN A 112 -11.91 0.34 3.66
CA ASN A 112 -11.84 0.08 5.08
C ASN A 112 -10.91 -1.11 5.41
N GLU A 113 -10.10 -1.56 4.45
CA GLU A 113 -9.18 -2.69 4.59
C GLU A 113 -9.86 -3.93 5.18
N TYR A 114 -11.13 -4.17 4.82
CA TYR A 114 -11.96 -5.26 5.34
C TYR A 114 -11.99 -5.32 6.87
N HIS A 115 -11.92 -4.19 7.55
CA HIS A 115 -11.92 -4.14 9.02
C HIS A 115 -13.12 -4.88 9.59
N GLY A 116 -12.85 -5.77 10.56
CA GLY A 116 -13.89 -6.61 11.17
C GLY A 116 -14.42 -7.72 10.26
N ILE A 117 -13.72 -8.06 9.18
CA ILE A 117 -14.13 -9.17 8.30
C ILE A 117 -14.22 -10.49 9.09
N THR A 118 -15.28 -11.24 8.85
CA THR A 118 -15.39 -12.60 9.37
C THR A 118 -14.53 -13.58 8.57
N VAL A 119 -14.12 -14.68 9.19
CA VAL A 119 -13.35 -15.74 8.53
C VAL A 119 -14.10 -16.28 7.32
N ASP A 120 -15.40 -16.52 7.43
CA ASP A 120 -16.24 -16.99 6.32
C ASP A 120 -16.24 -16.02 5.13
N ARG A 121 -16.32 -14.71 5.41
CA ARG A 121 -16.29 -13.72 4.36
C ARG A 121 -14.90 -13.62 3.70
N ALA A 122 -13.82 -13.72 4.48
CA ALA A 122 -12.47 -13.77 3.96
C ALA A 122 -12.27 -15.00 3.07
N GLN A 123 -12.75 -16.16 3.50
CA GLN A 123 -12.72 -17.41 2.73
C GLN A 123 -13.44 -17.25 1.38
N ARG A 124 -14.64 -16.67 1.37
CA ARG A 124 -15.40 -16.41 0.14
C ARG A 124 -14.66 -15.48 -0.83
N VAL A 125 -13.94 -14.47 -0.31
CA VAL A 125 -13.11 -13.58 -1.14
C VAL A 125 -11.94 -14.36 -1.76
N LEU A 126 -11.25 -15.19 -0.98
CA LEU A 126 -10.16 -16.04 -1.48
C LEU A 126 -10.65 -17.00 -2.58
N GLU A 127 -11.79 -17.64 -2.37
CA GLU A 127 -12.42 -18.53 -3.36
C GLU A 127 -12.80 -17.78 -4.64
N ALA A 128 -13.40 -16.60 -4.53
CA ALA A 128 -13.75 -15.75 -5.65
C ALA A 128 -12.52 -15.28 -6.45
N LEU A 129 -11.36 -15.15 -5.80
CA LEU A 129 -10.09 -14.82 -6.42
C LEU A 129 -9.36 -16.06 -6.97
N GLY A 130 -9.80 -17.28 -6.63
CA GLY A 130 -9.11 -18.52 -6.95
C GLY A 130 -7.73 -18.59 -6.30
N VAL A 131 -7.64 -18.19 -5.04
CA VAL A 131 -6.40 -18.16 -4.25
C VAL A 131 -6.53 -19.09 -3.05
N GLN A 132 -5.47 -19.85 -2.79
CA GLN A 132 -5.32 -20.64 -1.59
C GLN A 132 -4.20 -20.05 -0.74
N ILE A 133 -4.46 -19.95 0.57
CA ILE A 133 -3.45 -19.61 1.55
C ILE A 133 -3.24 -20.80 2.47
N ALA A 134 -1.99 -21.03 2.89
CA ALA A 134 -1.64 -21.99 3.92
C ALA A 134 -1.29 -21.24 5.21
N THR A 135 -1.74 -21.73 6.33
CA THR A 135 -1.39 -21.18 7.65
C THR A 135 -0.68 -22.24 8.46
N GLU A 136 0.36 -21.85 9.16
CA GLU A 136 1.17 -22.70 10.01
C GLU A 136 1.20 -22.15 11.43
N VAL A 137 1.15 -23.03 12.41
CA VAL A 137 1.34 -22.66 13.82
C VAL A 137 2.85 -22.64 14.10
N VAL A 138 3.43 -21.46 14.17
CA VAL A 138 4.89 -21.28 14.36
C VAL A 138 5.30 -21.41 15.82
N SER A 139 4.41 -21.13 16.78
CA SER A 139 4.70 -21.23 18.21
C SER A 139 3.41 -21.38 19.01
N LEU A 140 3.45 -22.21 20.06
CA LEU A 140 2.40 -22.31 21.06
C LEU A 140 2.64 -21.39 22.27
N GLU A 141 3.83 -20.77 22.35
CA GLU A 141 4.15 -19.76 23.34
C GLU A 141 3.69 -18.40 22.83
N GLY A 142 2.94 -17.67 23.65
CA GLY A 142 2.51 -16.31 23.32
C GLY A 142 3.70 -15.45 22.97
N ALA A 143 3.57 -14.59 21.97
CA ALA A 143 4.62 -13.71 21.45
C ALA A 143 5.24 -12.85 22.56
N ARG A 144 6.22 -13.40 23.26
CA ARG A 144 7.15 -12.59 24.07
C ARG A 144 7.99 -11.83 23.05
N SER A 145 7.78 -10.51 23.03
CA SER A 145 8.47 -9.55 22.19
C SER A 145 9.93 -9.98 21.94
N ARG A 146 10.27 -10.30 20.70
CA ARG A 146 11.66 -10.28 20.25
C ARG A 146 12.10 -8.80 20.25
N ARG A 147 12.63 -8.34 21.39
CA ARG A 147 13.49 -7.17 21.38
C ARG A 147 14.70 -7.53 20.53
N PRO A 148 15.07 -6.74 19.51
CA PRO A 148 16.33 -6.93 18.84
C PRO A 148 17.43 -6.78 19.89
N GLN A 149 18.23 -7.82 20.10
CA GLN A 149 19.48 -7.70 20.83
C GLN A 149 20.38 -6.82 19.97
N LEU A 150 20.51 -5.56 20.36
CA LEU A 150 21.61 -4.70 19.92
C LEU A 150 22.91 -5.38 20.34
N ALA A 151 23.63 -5.92 19.35
CA ALA A 151 24.98 -6.43 19.55
C ALA A 151 25.84 -5.31 20.14
N ARG A 152 26.30 -5.52 21.38
CA ARG A 152 27.38 -4.73 21.97
C ARG A 152 28.68 -5.23 21.35
N THR A 153 29.32 -4.38 20.63
CA THR A 153 30.77 -4.38 20.39
C THR A 153 31.29 -3.03 20.80
#